data_30791d4ac9a0d78f4d509804a36c2ef8
#
_entry.id   30791d4ac9a0d78f4d509804a36c2ef8
#
_cell.length_a   1.000
_cell.length_b   1.000
_cell.length_c   1.000
_cell.angle_alpha   90.00
_cell.angle_beta   90.00
_cell.angle_gamma   90.00
#
_symmetry.space_group_name_H-M   'P 1'
#
loop_
_entity.id
_entity.type
_entity.pdbx_description
1 polymer ?
#
loop_
_entity_poly.entity_id
_entity_poly.type
_entity_poly.pdbx_seq_one_letter_code
_entity_poly.pdbx_strand_id
1 'polypeptide(L)'
;HQDGKLSKDKDKVGSRTLTFIFYLNDVEEGGETTFPEFQVKPKKGSLLLFPATWSYLHSGNIPKSGDKYIITGWIWKYFSNHVVENS
;
A
#
# COMPACT_ATOMS: atom_id res chain seq x y z
N HIS A 1 15.81 -4.00 -3.30
CA HIS A 1 15.81 -4.67 -3.14
C HIS A 1 16.27 -5.52 -3.32
N GLN A 2 16.50 -5.97 -3.15
CA GLN A 2 16.83 -6.84 -3.15
C GLN A 2 16.58 -7.69 -3.37
N ASP A 3 16.59 -7.83 -3.62
CA ASP A 3 16.04 -8.67 -3.84
C ASP A 3 16.51 -10.01 -4.07
N GLY A 4 17.73 -10.40 -4.48
CA GLY A 4 18.16 -11.70 -4.60
C GLY A 4 17.80 -12.51 -3.47
N LYS A 5 17.87 -11.96 -2.35
CA LYS A 5 17.49 -12.68 -1.26
C LYS A 5 16.06 -12.91 -1.25
N LEU A 6 15.34 -12.18 -2.02
CA LEU A 6 13.96 -12.43 -2.04
C LEU A 6 13.75 -13.76 -2.64
N SER A 7 14.65 -14.18 -3.44
CA SER A 7 14.41 -15.41 -4.07
C SER A 7 14.37 -16.52 -3.08
N LYS A 8 15.02 -16.36 -1.96
CA LYS A 8 14.91 -17.40 -1.03
C LYS A 8 13.66 -17.22 -0.28
N ASP A 9 13.10 -16.10 -0.32
CA ASP A 9 11.87 -15.93 0.37
C ASP A 9 10.78 -16.63 -0.32
N LYS A 10 10.96 -16.99 -1.54
CA LYS A 10 9.91 -17.65 -2.16
C LYS A 10 9.75 -18.97 -1.54
N ASP A 11 10.69 -19.41 -0.79
CA ASP A 11 10.51 -20.63 -0.11
C ASP A 11 9.45 -20.43 0.90
N LYS A 12 9.24 -19.23 1.29
CA LYS A 12 8.21 -18.95 2.21
C LYS A 12 7.03 -18.61 1.41
N VAL A 13 6.47 -19.60 0.82
CA VAL A 13 5.31 -19.41 0.04
C VAL A 13 4.33 -18.67 0.84
N GLY A 14 3.78 -17.67 0.41
CA GLY A 14 2.83 -16.92 1.17
C GLY A 14 3.38 -15.71 1.84
N SER A 15 4.68 -15.55 1.77
CA SER A 15 5.24 -14.33 2.29
C SER A 15 4.87 -13.22 1.33
N ARG A 16 4.35 -12.14 1.84
CA ARG A 16 3.88 -11.04 1.01
C ARG A 16 4.23 -9.72 1.62
N THR A 17 4.38 -8.74 0.77
CA THR A 17 4.57 -7.38 1.21
C THR A 17 3.38 -6.57 0.74
N LEU A 18 2.81 -5.84 1.64
CA LEU A 18 1.75 -4.91 1.32
C LEU A 18 2.28 -3.51 1.50
N THR A 19 1.81 -2.62 0.65
CA THR A 19 2.08 -1.20 0.80
C THR A 19 0.90 -0.59 1.50
N PHE A 20 1.17 0.33 2.42
CA PHE A 20 0.06 1.03 3.04
C PHE A 20 0.27 2.53 2.89
N ILE A 21 -0.83 3.24 2.81
CA ILE A 21 -0.83 4.70 2.84
C ILE A 21 -1.90 5.11 3.83
N PHE A 22 -1.48 5.80 4.86
CA PHE A 22 -2.41 6.28 5.86
C PHE A 22 -2.54 7.79 5.67
N TYR A 23 -3.76 8.25 5.42
CA TYR A 23 -3.99 9.66 5.12
C TYR A 23 -4.25 10.42 6.40
N LEU A 24 -3.49 11.49 6.59
CA LEU A 24 -3.56 12.23 7.82
C LEU A 24 -4.49 13.43 7.75
N ASN A 25 -4.89 13.81 6.56
CA ASN A 25 -5.80 14.93 6.41
C ASN A 25 -6.62 14.77 5.15
N ASP A 26 -7.67 15.58 5.06
CA ASP A 26 -8.50 15.62 3.87
C ASP A 26 -7.85 16.55 2.86
N VAL A 27 -8.00 16.22 1.58
CA VAL A 27 -7.60 17.14 0.52
C VAL A 27 -8.81 17.21 -0.42
N GLU A 28 -9.36 18.41 -0.53
CA GLU A 28 -10.59 18.56 -1.31
C GLU A 28 -10.38 18.37 -2.79
N GLU A 29 -9.31 18.91 -3.31
CA GLU A 29 -9.04 18.82 -4.73
C GLU A 29 -7.65 18.34 -4.97
N GLY A 30 -7.52 17.35 -5.82
CA GLY A 30 -6.22 16.79 -6.13
C GLY A 30 -5.77 15.84 -5.05
N GLY A 31 -4.54 15.43 -5.15
CA GLY A 31 -3.96 14.58 -4.12
C GLY A 31 -4.36 13.12 -4.17
N GLU A 32 -5.17 12.72 -5.13
CA GLU A 32 -5.61 11.33 -5.21
C GLU A 32 -4.46 10.38 -5.42
N THR A 33 -4.60 9.18 -4.90
CA THR A 33 -3.72 8.08 -5.26
C THR A 33 -4.41 7.36 -6.40
N THR A 34 -3.77 7.31 -7.54
CA THR A 34 -4.39 6.83 -8.77
C THR A 34 -3.81 5.51 -9.20
N PHE A 35 -4.69 4.56 -9.47
CA PHE A 35 -4.35 3.29 -10.08
C PHE A 35 -5.03 3.25 -11.45
N PRO A 36 -4.67 2.31 -12.30
CA PRO A 36 -5.24 2.30 -13.64
C PRO A 36 -6.76 2.27 -13.69
N GLU A 37 -7.38 1.65 -12.69
CA GLU A 37 -8.81 1.48 -12.74
C GLU A 37 -9.58 2.24 -11.70
N PHE A 38 -8.91 2.94 -10.81
CA PHE A 38 -9.63 3.68 -9.79
C PHE A 38 -8.71 4.68 -9.10
N GLN A 39 -9.30 5.58 -8.37
CA GLN A 39 -8.58 6.57 -7.60
C GLN A 39 -9.06 6.55 -6.17
N VAL A 40 -8.18 6.92 -5.26
CA VAL A 40 -8.52 7.01 -3.85
C VAL A 40 -8.29 8.44 -3.41
N LYS A 41 -9.33 9.06 -2.90
CA LYS A 41 -9.25 10.43 -2.44
C LYS A 41 -8.71 10.47 -1.02
N PRO A 42 -7.82 11.41 -0.71
CA PRO A 42 -7.29 11.48 0.65
C PRO A 42 -8.40 11.86 1.62
N LYS A 43 -8.59 11.05 2.63
CA LYS A 43 -9.54 11.34 3.68
C LYS A 43 -8.88 11.05 5.00
N LYS A 44 -8.95 12.01 5.90
CA LYS A 44 -8.32 11.88 7.18
C LYS A 44 -8.73 10.59 7.87
N GLY A 45 -7.76 9.85 8.32
CA GLY A 45 -8.00 8.63 9.06
C GLY A 45 -8.20 7.40 8.20
N SER A 46 -8.19 7.52 6.88
CA SER A 46 -8.37 6.33 6.07
C SER A 46 -7.03 5.68 5.77
N LEU A 47 -7.09 4.39 5.52
CA LEU A 47 -5.92 3.58 5.28
C LEU A 47 -6.12 2.81 3.99
N LEU A 48 -5.17 2.94 3.09
CA LEU A 48 -5.20 2.23 1.83
C LEU A 48 -4.13 1.14 1.88
N LEU A 49 -4.52 -0.07 1.54
CA LEU A 49 -3.58 -1.18 1.48
C LEU A 49 -3.63 -1.78 0.11
N PHE A 50 -2.47 -2.09 -0.43
CA PHE A 50 -2.45 -2.76 -1.72
C PHE A 50 -1.16 -3.57 -1.83
N PRO A 51 -1.14 -4.58 -2.70
CA PRO A 51 0.05 -5.40 -2.85
C PRO A 51 1.22 -4.54 -3.28
N ALA A 52 2.37 -4.78 -2.72
CA ALA A 52 3.54 -3.98 -3.07
C ALA A 52 3.86 -4.10 -4.55
N THR A 53 3.47 -5.20 -5.17
CA THR A 53 3.71 -5.36 -6.59
C THR A 53 2.93 -4.37 -7.43
N TRP A 54 1.93 -3.72 -6.85
CA TRP A 54 1.16 -2.71 -7.58
C TRP A 54 1.83 -1.34 -7.52
N SER A 55 2.91 -1.22 -6.78
CA SER A 55 3.50 0.10 -6.58
C SER A 55 3.83 0.81 -7.87
N TYR A 56 4.25 0.08 -8.88
CA TYR A 56 4.60 0.73 -10.13
C TYR A 56 3.36 1.13 -10.94
N LEU A 57 2.19 0.71 -10.51
CA LEU A 57 0.98 1.07 -11.23
C LEU A 57 0.33 2.33 -10.72
N HIS A 58 0.76 2.82 -9.59
CA HIS A 58 0.05 3.95 -9.00
C HIS A 58 0.85 5.23 -9.15
N SER A 59 0.16 6.34 -9.01
CA SER A 59 0.79 7.64 -8.96
C SER A 59 0.01 8.50 -7.99
N GLY A 60 0.66 9.52 -7.49
CA GLY A 60 0.01 10.46 -6.61
C GLY A 60 -0.24 11.73 -7.37
N ASN A 61 -1.47 12.18 -7.38
CA ASN A 61 -1.80 13.42 -8.04
C ASN A 61 -1.42 14.59 -7.15
N ILE A 62 -1.05 15.69 -7.76
CA ILE A 62 -0.66 16.85 -6.99
C ILE A 62 -1.86 17.41 -6.28
N PRO A 63 -1.74 17.67 -4.97
CA PRO A 63 -2.87 18.28 -4.26
C PRO A 63 -3.02 19.73 -4.69
N LYS A 64 -4.26 20.16 -4.86
CA LYS A 64 -4.53 21.49 -5.34
C LYS A 64 -5.19 22.38 -4.32
N SER A 65 -5.89 21.82 -3.37
CA SER A 65 -6.60 22.63 -2.42
C SER A 65 -5.86 22.82 -1.11
N GLY A 66 -4.72 22.16 -0.95
CA GLY A 66 -3.95 22.30 0.29
C GLY A 66 -2.91 21.23 0.33
N ASP A 67 -2.22 21.14 1.44
CA ASP A 67 -1.17 20.15 1.58
C ASP A 67 -1.73 18.78 1.86
N LYS A 68 -0.98 17.79 1.51
CA LYS A 68 -1.37 16.42 1.73
C LYS A 68 -0.34 15.78 2.65
N TYR A 69 -0.80 15.17 3.72
CA TYR A 69 0.09 14.52 4.67
C TYR A 69 -0.26 13.05 4.77
N ILE A 70 0.73 12.19 4.60
CA ILE A 70 0.51 10.76 4.65
C ILE A 70 1.64 10.10 5.40
N ILE A 71 1.37 8.88 5.87
CA ILE A 71 2.40 7.99 6.36
C ILE A 71 2.32 6.77 5.46
N THR A 72 3.44 6.36 4.90
CA THR A 72 3.43 5.25 3.98
C THR A 72 4.58 4.32 4.29
N GLY A 73 4.43 3.07 3.94
CA GLY A 73 5.44 2.08 4.17
C GLY A 73 4.97 0.72 3.70
N TRP A 74 5.62 -0.29 4.22
CA TRP A 74 5.33 -1.65 3.80
C TRP A 74 5.11 -2.52 5.00
N ILE A 75 4.29 -3.56 4.82
CA ILE A 75 4.01 -4.53 5.85
C ILE A 75 4.31 -5.88 5.28
N TRP A 76 5.13 -6.64 5.98
CA TRP A 76 5.43 -7.99 5.58
C TRP A 76 4.41 -8.92 6.17
N LYS A 77 3.99 -9.89 5.38
CA LYS A 77 2.98 -10.79 5.85
C LYS A 77 3.32 -12.20 5.47
N TYR A 78 3.23 -13.09 6.44
CA TYR A 78 3.44 -14.49 6.21
C TYR A 78 2.12 -15.20 6.27
N PHE A 79 1.96 -16.18 5.42
CA PHE A 79 0.82 -17.06 5.53
C PHE A 79 1.36 -18.41 5.93
N SER A 80 0.79 -19.04 6.92
CA SER A 80 1.19 -20.36 7.24
C SER A 80 -0.06 -21.17 7.48
N ASN A 81 0.07 -22.45 7.39
CA ASN A 81 -1.10 -23.29 7.49
C ASN A 81 -1.80 -23.18 8.79
N HIS A 82 -1.07 -23.07 9.87
CA HIS A 82 -1.78 -23.04 11.10
C HIS A 82 -2.39 -21.69 11.37
N VAL A 83 -2.01 -20.68 10.67
CA VAL A 83 -2.67 -19.44 10.87
C VAL A 83 -4.04 -19.51 10.30
N VAL A 84 -4.16 -20.22 9.22
CA VAL A 84 -5.42 -20.32 8.59
C VAL A 84 -6.43 -20.97 9.46
N GLU A 85 -6.00 -21.87 10.24
CA GLU A 85 -6.93 -22.57 11.05
C GLU A 85 -7.59 -21.72 12.07
N ASN A 86 -6.95 -20.69 12.47
CA ASN A 86 -7.52 -19.88 13.49
C ASN A 86 -8.53 -18.93 12.98
N SER A 87 -8.68 -18.85 11.73
CA SER A 87 -9.63 -17.88 11.22
C SER A 87 -11.02 -18.44 10.98
#